data_2f02897f829824787a4ad334c74da7c5
#
_entry.id   2f02897f829824787a4ad334c74da7c5
#
_cell.length_a   1.000
_cell.length_b   1.000
_cell.length_c   1.000
_cell.angle_alpha   90.00
_cell.angle_beta   90.00
_cell.angle_gamma   90.00
#
_symmetry.space_group_name_H-M   'P 1'
#
loop_
_entity.id
_entity.type
_entity.pdbx_description
1 polymer ?
#
loop_
_entity_poly.entity_id
_entity_poly.type
_entity_poly.pdbx_seq_one_letter_code
_entity_poly.pdbx_strand_id
1 'polypeptide(L)'
;QYFLIWFVFLASFMGCVDDESNTRIEELNEVTLEGLQDKYSAKLGSYLQIPLSIKTATGDESRLSFVWYTYTATSRLKADTLGKTKDLNAFIDPKILVPGEDYSLVVKITDQTTGVYYRKKMKLEVLSDFTKGTLLLCEENGSSALHFMVDDAEKTFIKNVFEAANGEKLVHPTRVYALNPNKYQPQMKEVLVLCENETGGYFLNPVSMKSNRTVESAITFMPETGIYSSKLHVASTSRSVDYLIISNQVFKRGTNMGAMTWDAPMVVVEGATEYQIGTGMVQSTSGPAFYDELNGRILVHSNTVWNKAPLKQLKTEAGDLNYFDCNNMGTGMEYLAGGLLSANNECWMLLRQKETMQSYLYKIRITSANQGTSLAKIAITPEIAPHFAEATCFASLNDMKDILFYSTGNSVYSIALSSLREGVTSNLEAEIIDGNKDGFSITGMKVDAILVPAPTPENPLATRTAQQVRLCIRDQNVTGNSKGGIAYYELGTVGGIHADPVYRKAGFCDRVIDIEEKYE
;
A
#
# COMPACT_ATOMS: atom_id res chain seq x y z
N GLN A 1 -75.24 -30.60 -52.10
CA GLN A 1 -75.04 -30.84 -50.62
C GLN A 1 -73.79 -30.15 -50.07
N TYR A 2 -72.72 -29.98 -50.85
CA TYR A 2 -71.49 -29.35 -50.40
C TYR A 2 -71.53 -27.83 -50.37
N PHE A 3 -72.38 -27.19 -51.07
CA PHE A 3 -72.57 -25.74 -51.15
C PHE A 3 -73.22 -25.13 -49.89
N LEU A 4 -74.13 -25.95 -49.24
CA LEU A 4 -74.82 -25.52 -48.02
C LEU A 4 -73.89 -25.55 -46.79
N ILE A 5 -72.96 -26.49 -46.77
CA ILE A 5 -72.00 -26.66 -45.66
C ILE A 5 -70.97 -25.49 -45.66
N TRP A 6 -70.63 -25.02 -46.84
CA TRP A 6 -69.71 -23.88 -46.96
C TRP A 6 -70.31 -22.54 -46.52
N PHE A 7 -71.59 -22.36 -46.69
CA PHE A 7 -72.33 -21.15 -46.29
C PHE A 7 -72.58 -21.10 -44.78
N VAL A 8 -72.74 -22.24 -44.10
CA VAL A 8 -72.85 -22.31 -42.66
C VAL A 8 -71.46 -22.05 -42.00
N PHE A 9 -70.39 -22.47 -42.64
CA PHE A 9 -69.04 -22.21 -42.14
C PHE A 9 -68.58 -20.74 -42.27
N LEU A 10 -69.06 -20.01 -43.30
CA LEU A 10 -68.79 -18.58 -43.47
C LEU A 10 -69.61 -17.70 -42.50
N ALA A 11 -70.80 -18.15 -42.08
CA ALA A 11 -71.68 -17.44 -41.14
C ALA A 11 -71.20 -17.51 -39.68
N SER A 12 -70.37 -18.49 -39.36
CA SER A 12 -69.83 -18.64 -38.00
C SER A 12 -68.58 -17.74 -37.68
N PHE A 13 -68.06 -16.99 -38.67
CA PHE A 13 -66.97 -16.03 -38.48
C PHE A 13 -67.43 -14.56 -38.39
N MET A 14 -68.72 -14.29 -38.42
CA MET A 14 -69.28 -12.95 -38.14
C MET A 14 -69.76 -12.85 -36.68
N GLY A 15 -69.00 -13.40 -35.74
CA GLY A 15 -69.12 -13.01 -34.37
C GLY A 15 -68.34 -11.69 -34.23
N CYS A 16 -69.08 -10.57 -34.29
CA CYS A 16 -68.56 -9.36 -33.65
C CYS A 16 -68.28 -9.74 -32.20
N VAL A 17 -67.02 -9.94 -31.86
CA VAL A 17 -66.58 -9.78 -30.48
C VAL A 17 -66.70 -8.30 -30.27
N ASP A 18 -67.74 -7.80 -29.65
CA ASP A 18 -67.76 -6.53 -29.00
C ASP A 18 -66.62 -6.61 -27.98
N ASP A 19 -65.48 -6.04 -28.35
CA ASP A 19 -64.37 -5.83 -27.43
C ASP A 19 -64.85 -4.77 -26.43
N GLU A 20 -65.56 -5.25 -25.39
CA GLU A 20 -65.82 -4.46 -24.20
C GLU A 20 -64.54 -4.28 -23.35
N SER A 21 -63.35 -4.38 -23.93
CA SER A 21 -62.14 -3.92 -23.29
C SER A 21 -62.26 -2.41 -23.15
N ASN A 22 -62.90 -2.03 -22.06
CA ASN A 22 -62.91 -0.65 -21.57
C ASN A 22 -61.48 -0.30 -21.15
N THR A 23 -60.62 -0.22 -22.15
CA THR A 23 -59.27 0.30 -21.98
C THR A 23 -59.42 1.77 -21.62
N ARG A 24 -59.63 2.03 -20.33
CA ARG A 24 -59.29 3.34 -19.77
C ARG A 24 -57.83 3.55 -20.10
N ILE A 25 -57.59 4.30 -21.17
CA ILE A 25 -56.24 4.83 -21.44
C ILE A 25 -56.00 5.85 -20.31
N GLU A 26 -55.42 5.37 -19.25
CA GLU A 26 -54.93 6.31 -18.21
C GLU A 26 -53.78 7.06 -18.81
N GLU A 27 -53.86 8.39 -18.76
CA GLU A 27 -52.79 9.24 -19.22
C GLU A 27 -51.50 8.91 -18.47
N LEU A 28 -50.46 8.62 -19.24
CA LEU A 28 -49.15 8.32 -18.70
C LEU A 28 -48.59 9.57 -18.02
N ASN A 29 -48.32 9.47 -16.74
CA ASN A 29 -47.68 10.55 -16.01
C ASN A 29 -46.15 10.46 -16.22
N GLU A 30 -45.69 10.97 -17.38
CA GLU A 30 -44.25 10.97 -17.68
C GLU A 30 -43.48 11.76 -16.61
N VAL A 31 -42.43 11.12 -16.06
CA VAL A 31 -41.57 11.68 -15.02
C VAL A 31 -40.18 11.94 -15.59
N THR A 32 -39.80 13.22 -15.55
CA THR A 32 -38.44 13.67 -15.89
C THR A 32 -37.68 13.99 -14.60
N LEU A 33 -36.46 13.43 -14.48
CA LEU A 33 -35.57 13.62 -13.34
C LEU A 33 -34.59 14.76 -13.64
N GLU A 34 -34.50 15.74 -12.75
CA GLU A 34 -33.62 16.90 -12.90
C GLU A 34 -32.64 17.02 -11.71
N GLY A 35 -31.48 17.63 -11.95
CA GLY A 35 -30.51 17.98 -10.89
C GLY A 35 -29.70 16.84 -10.30
N LEU A 36 -29.90 15.58 -10.74
CA LEU A 36 -29.12 14.45 -10.26
C LEU A 36 -27.75 14.39 -10.94
N GLN A 37 -26.71 14.26 -10.11
CA GLN A 37 -25.33 14.06 -10.56
C GLN A 37 -25.11 12.59 -10.96
N ASP A 38 -24.11 12.33 -11.79
CA ASP A 38 -23.76 10.95 -12.18
C ASP A 38 -22.96 10.21 -11.10
N LYS A 39 -22.36 10.97 -10.16
CA LYS A 39 -21.59 10.42 -9.03
C LYS A 39 -21.89 11.20 -7.75
N TYR A 40 -22.04 10.46 -6.64
CA TYR A 40 -22.11 10.96 -5.29
C TYR A 40 -21.02 10.31 -4.44
N SER A 41 -20.47 11.05 -3.48
CA SER A 41 -19.53 10.54 -2.49
C SER A 41 -20.09 10.77 -1.10
N ALA A 42 -19.98 9.78 -0.23
CA ALA A 42 -20.45 9.89 1.15
C ALA A 42 -19.48 9.19 2.10
N LYS A 43 -19.23 9.83 3.25
CA LYS A 43 -18.36 9.28 4.28
C LYS A 43 -19.10 8.24 5.12
N LEU A 44 -18.42 7.14 5.43
CA LEU A 44 -18.93 6.11 6.32
C LEU A 44 -19.32 6.71 7.68
N GLY A 45 -20.49 6.33 8.22
CA GLY A 45 -21.01 6.88 9.48
C GLY A 45 -21.60 8.30 9.37
N SER A 46 -21.73 8.85 8.17
CA SER A 46 -22.37 10.14 7.92
C SER A 46 -23.70 9.99 7.18
N TYR A 47 -24.43 11.08 6.98
CA TYR A 47 -25.65 11.09 6.20
C TYR A 47 -25.39 11.55 4.76
N LEU A 48 -25.89 10.81 3.79
CA LEU A 48 -25.97 11.21 2.38
C LEU A 48 -27.33 11.88 2.13
N GLN A 49 -27.30 13.14 1.73
CA GLN A 49 -28.50 13.91 1.41
C GLN A 49 -28.52 14.25 -0.09
N ILE A 50 -29.59 13.84 -0.79
CA ILE A 50 -29.77 14.14 -2.21
C ILE A 50 -31.19 14.66 -2.40
N PRO A 51 -31.37 15.95 -2.64
CA PRO A 51 -32.65 16.50 -3.02
C PRO A 51 -33.02 16.02 -4.42
N LEU A 52 -34.28 15.61 -4.62
CA LEU A 52 -34.76 15.15 -5.92
C LEU A 52 -35.75 16.15 -6.53
N SER A 53 -35.38 16.72 -7.66
CA SER A 53 -36.28 17.51 -8.49
C SER A 53 -36.87 16.65 -9.61
N ILE A 54 -38.20 16.68 -9.72
CA ILE A 54 -38.92 15.96 -10.76
C ILE A 54 -39.92 16.88 -11.43
N LYS A 55 -40.13 16.64 -12.72
CA LYS A 55 -41.26 17.20 -13.49
C LYS A 55 -42.14 16.07 -13.91
N THR A 56 -43.44 16.21 -13.73
CA THR A 56 -44.45 15.24 -14.17
C THR A 56 -45.33 15.87 -15.23
N ALA A 57 -45.80 15.08 -16.19
CA ALA A 57 -46.65 15.56 -17.26
C ALA A 57 -47.99 16.12 -16.71
N THR A 58 -48.50 15.55 -15.64
CA THR A 58 -49.78 15.95 -15.01
C THR A 58 -49.60 17.01 -13.91
N GLY A 59 -48.39 17.29 -13.48
CA GLY A 59 -48.11 18.14 -12.31
C GLY A 59 -48.42 17.51 -10.96
N ASP A 60 -48.94 16.26 -10.94
CA ASP A 60 -49.33 15.54 -9.73
C ASP A 60 -48.26 14.52 -9.30
N GLU A 61 -47.63 14.76 -8.13
CA GLU A 61 -46.67 13.88 -7.51
C GLU A 61 -47.28 12.91 -6.48
N SER A 62 -48.56 13.12 -6.08
CA SER A 62 -49.21 12.39 -4.98
C SER A 62 -49.32 10.89 -5.21
N ARG A 63 -49.32 10.47 -6.45
CA ARG A 63 -49.41 9.06 -6.89
C ARG A 63 -48.04 8.40 -7.10
N LEU A 64 -46.94 9.12 -6.83
CA LEU A 64 -45.60 8.59 -7.01
C LEU A 64 -45.04 8.00 -5.68
N SER A 65 -44.43 6.84 -5.80
CA SER A 65 -43.63 6.25 -4.72
C SER A 65 -42.16 6.20 -5.10
N PHE A 66 -41.30 6.37 -4.09
CA PHE A 66 -39.86 6.51 -4.26
C PHE A 66 -39.14 5.39 -3.54
N VAL A 67 -38.12 4.80 -4.18
CA VAL A 67 -37.22 3.85 -3.53
C VAL A 67 -35.79 4.16 -3.99
N TRP A 68 -34.94 4.46 -3.02
CA TRP A 68 -33.51 4.59 -3.22
C TRP A 68 -32.84 3.31 -2.75
N TYR A 69 -32.01 2.71 -3.60
CA TYR A 69 -31.29 1.49 -3.25
C TYR A 69 -29.90 1.48 -3.88
N THR A 70 -29.03 0.66 -3.30
CA THR A 70 -27.68 0.46 -3.79
C THR A 70 -27.35 -1.01 -3.96
N TYR A 71 -26.41 -1.31 -4.85
CA TYR A 71 -25.87 -2.65 -5.08
C TYR A 71 -24.48 -2.56 -5.70
N THR A 72 -23.65 -3.60 -5.50
CA THR A 72 -22.36 -3.75 -6.18
C THR A 72 -22.49 -4.55 -7.48
N ALA A 73 -21.48 -4.51 -8.34
CA ALA A 73 -21.47 -5.31 -9.59
C ALA A 73 -21.54 -6.82 -9.31
N THR A 74 -20.98 -7.26 -8.18
CA THR A 74 -20.93 -8.65 -7.73
C THR A 74 -22.20 -9.09 -7.02
N SER A 75 -22.98 -8.16 -6.44
CA SER A 75 -24.17 -8.45 -5.63
C SER A 75 -25.47 -7.93 -6.25
N ARG A 76 -25.60 -7.97 -7.58
CA ARG A 76 -26.78 -7.45 -8.31
C ARG A 76 -28.11 -8.05 -7.85
N LEU A 77 -28.10 -9.24 -7.25
CA LEU A 77 -29.27 -9.92 -6.73
C LEU A 77 -29.65 -9.46 -5.31
N LYS A 78 -28.78 -8.74 -4.63
CA LYS A 78 -29.03 -8.22 -3.28
C LYS A 78 -28.82 -6.70 -3.32
N ALA A 79 -29.94 -5.98 -3.39
CA ALA A 79 -29.94 -4.52 -3.31
C ALA A 79 -30.29 -4.09 -1.88
N ASP A 80 -29.53 -3.16 -1.32
CA ASP A 80 -29.81 -2.59 -0.02
C ASP A 80 -30.58 -1.29 -0.18
N THR A 81 -31.75 -1.20 0.47
CA THR A 81 -32.60 0.00 0.43
C THR A 81 -32.04 1.08 1.35
N LEU A 82 -31.78 2.26 0.80
CA LEU A 82 -31.27 3.42 1.52
C LEU A 82 -32.38 4.38 1.97
N GLY A 83 -33.49 4.47 1.22
CA GLY A 83 -34.61 5.36 1.55
C GLY A 83 -35.86 5.09 0.71
N LYS A 84 -37.01 5.60 1.19
CA LYS A 84 -38.31 5.48 0.50
C LYS A 84 -39.02 6.84 0.37
N THR A 85 -38.31 7.92 0.58
CA THR A 85 -38.82 9.29 0.45
C THR A 85 -38.36 9.90 -0.87
N LYS A 86 -39.03 10.97 -1.32
CA LYS A 86 -38.65 11.71 -2.53
C LYS A 86 -37.18 12.12 -2.45
N ASP A 87 -36.82 12.86 -1.43
CA ASP A 87 -35.44 13.23 -1.14
C ASP A 87 -34.76 12.10 -0.36
N LEU A 88 -33.52 11.78 -0.74
CA LEU A 88 -32.73 10.83 0.03
C LEU A 88 -32.12 11.53 1.24
N ASN A 89 -32.29 10.91 2.41
CA ASN A 89 -31.53 11.21 3.61
C ASN A 89 -31.16 9.89 4.28
N ALA A 90 -30.03 9.33 3.89
CA ALA A 90 -29.60 7.98 4.26
C ALA A 90 -28.36 8.00 5.12
N PHE A 91 -28.40 7.30 6.25
CA PHE A 91 -27.19 7.03 7.02
C PHE A 91 -26.34 5.98 6.29
N ILE A 92 -25.05 6.30 6.10
CA ILE A 92 -24.08 5.40 5.45
C ILE A 92 -23.57 4.40 6.49
N ASP A 93 -24.34 3.32 6.64
CA ASP A 93 -24.13 2.32 7.69
C ASP A 93 -22.92 1.43 7.38
N PRO A 94 -21.88 1.38 8.26
CA PRO A 94 -20.71 0.51 8.11
C PRO A 94 -21.05 -0.99 8.12
N LYS A 95 -22.24 -1.38 8.54
CA LYS A 95 -22.70 -2.77 8.48
C LYS A 95 -23.22 -3.19 7.09
N ILE A 96 -23.57 -2.20 6.27
CA ILE A 96 -24.19 -2.41 4.96
C ILE A 96 -23.24 -2.02 3.83
N LEU A 97 -22.58 -0.86 3.99
CA LEU A 97 -21.72 -0.27 2.97
C LEU A 97 -20.25 -0.35 3.38
N VAL A 98 -19.43 -0.86 2.46
CA VAL A 98 -17.99 -1.01 2.66
C VAL A 98 -17.26 0.00 1.79
N PRO A 99 -16.36 0.84 2.33
CA PRO A 99 -15.56 1.76 1.53
C PRO A 99 -14.69 1.03 0.51
N GLY A 100 -14.46 1.66 -0.64
CA GLY A 100 -13.65 1.10 -1.72
C GLY A 100 -14.37 0.14 -2.66
N GLU A 101 -15.63 -0.19 -2.39
CA GLU A 101 -16.48 -0.96 -3.30
C GLU A 101 -17.17 -0.06 -4.33
N ASP A 102 -17.35 -0.58 -5.54
CA ASP A 102 -18.07 0.11 -6.62
C ASP A 102 -19.59 -0.05 -6.47
N TYR A 103 -20.24 0.91 -5.81
CA TYR A 103 -21.69 0.92 -5.65
C TYR A 103 -22.39 1.64 -6.80
N SER A 104 -23.50 1.03 -7.23
CA SER A 104 -24.52 1.69 -8.04
C SER A 104 -25.63 2.20 -7.14
N LEU A 105 -25.84 3.50 -7.09
CA LEU A 105 -26.98 4.14 -6.43
C LEU A 105 -28.11 4.31 -7.45
N VAL A 106 -29.31 3.86 -7.11
CA VAL A 106 -30.46 3.95 -8.00
C VAL A 106 -31.63 4.58 -7.27
N VAL A 107 -32.25 5.58 -7.90
CA VAL A 107 -33.61 5.99 -7.55
C VAL A 107 -34.60 5.35 -8.51
N LYS A 108 -35.61 4.69 -7.96
CA LYS A 108 -36.76 4.17 -8.68
C LYS A 108 -38.00 4.92 -8.25
N ILE A 109 -38.72 5.49 -9.21
CA ILE A 109 -39.98 6.22 -9.01
C ILE A 109 -41.07 5.38 -9.69
N THR A 110 -42.10 5.02 -8.95
CA THR A 110 -43.22 4.22 -9.49
C THR A 110 -44.51 5.01 -9.38
N ASP A 111 -45.23 5.15 -10.48
CA ASP A 111 -46.60 5.63 -10.47
C ASP A 111 -47.49 4.49 -9.96
N GLN A 112 -48.12 4.70 -8.82
CA GLN A 112 -48.93 3.67 -8.14
C GLN A 112 -50.22 3.33 -8.86
N THR A 113 -50.70 4.20 -9.74
CA THR A 113 -51.92 4.00 -10.50
C THR A 113 -51.67 3.11 -11.72
N THR A 114 -50.60 3.40 -12.46
CA THR A 114 -50.29 2.68 -13.71
C THR A 114 -49.28 1.55 -13.53
N GLY A 115 -48.52 1.54 -12.43
CA GLY A 115 -47.41 0.62 -12.21
C GLY A 115 -46.16 0.93 -13.03
N VAL A 116 -46.19 1.96 -13.86
CA VAL A 116 -45.01 2.39 -14.66
C VAL A 116 -43.94 2.96 -13.75
N TYR A 117 -42.70 2.62 -14.01
CA TYR A 117 -41.58 3.13 -13.20
C TYR A 117 -40.50 3.77 -14.04
N TYR A 118 -39.87 4.78 -13.44
CA TYR A 118 -38.73 5.52 -13.95
C TYR A 118 -37.55 5.26 -13.02
N ARG A 119 -36.33 5.19 -13.58
CA ARG A 119 -35.12 4.98 -12.78
C ARG A 119 -33.94 5.78 -13.32
N LYS A 120 -33.12 6.31 -12.41
CA LYS A 120 -31.80 6.87 -12.72
C LYS A 120 -30.76 6.09 -11.93
N LYS A 121 -29.72 5.66 -12.61
CA LYS A 121 -28.56 5.01 -12.01
C LYS A 121 -27.43 6.03 -11.92
N MET A 122 -26.76 6.06 -10.78
CA MET A 122 -25.63 6.92 -10.45
C MET A 122 -24.53 6.08 -9.78
N LYS A 123 -23.29 6.58 -9.71
CA LYS A 123 -22.24 5.96 -8.91
C LYS A 123 -22.31 6.48 -7.48
N LEU A 124 -22.16 5.60 -6.48
CA LEU A 124 -21.94 5.97 -5.08
C LEU A 124 -20.55 5.54 -4.65
N GLU A 125 -19.75 6.48 -4.20
CA GLU A 125 -18.44 6.26 -3.61
C GLU A 125 -18.55 6.40 -2.10
N VAL A 126 -18.23 5.33 -1.38
CA VAL A 126 -18.19 5.33 0.08
C VAL A 126 -16.77 5.61 0.53
N LEU A 127 -16.58 6.74 1.22
CA LEU A 127 -15.28 7.21 1.70
C LEU A 127 -15.04 6.75 3.14
N SER A 128 -13.78 6.56 3.48
CA SER A 128 -13.29 6.29 4.83
C SER A 128 -12.25 7.34 5.22
N ASP A 129 -12.08 7.58 6.51
CA ASP A 129 -10.97 8.37 7.04
C ASP A 129 -9.61 7.76 6.70
N PHE A 130 -9.59 6.44 6.44
CA PHE A 130 -8.37 5.70 6.15
C PHE A 130 -7.99 5.65 4.67
N THR A 131 -8.64 6.43 3.81
CA THR A 131 -8.39 6.39 2.36
C THR A 131 -6.98 6.87 2.03
N LYS A 132 -6.55 8.00 2.60
CA LYS A 132 -5.23 8.59 2.36
C LYS A 132 -4.67 9.17 3.65
N GLY A 133 -3.38 8.91 3.93
CA GLY A 133 -2.70 9.41 5.13
C GLY A 133 -1.50 8.58 5.52
N THR A 134 -1.03 8.77 6.75
CA THR A 134 0.15 8.10 7.29
C THR A 134 -0.24 7.08 8.36
N LEU A 135 0.19 5.85 8.19
CA LEU A 135 0.16 4.80 9.21
C LEU A 135 1.34 4.99 10.16
N LEU A 136 1.08 4.98 11.45
CA LEU A 136 2.06 5.17 12.51
C LEU A 136 2.00 3.98 13.45
N LEU A 137 3.02 3.14 13.41
CA LEU A 137 3.18 2.02 14.31
C LEU A 137 3.93 2.48 15.55
N CYS A 138 3.32 2.36 16.73
CA CYS A 138 3.78 3.01 17.96
C CYS A 138 3.86 2.06 19.15
N GLU A 139 4.70 2.39 20.11
CA GLU A 139 4.64 1.90 21.50
C GLU A 139 3.96 2.94 22.38
N GLU A 140 3.02 2.50 23.19
CA GLU A 140 2.32 3.31 24.19
C GLU A 140 2.13 2.52 25.47
N ASN A 141 2.63 3.01 26.62
CA ASN A 141 2.44 2.40 27.93
C ASN A 141 2.76 0.89 27.97
N GLY A 142 3.84 0.48 27.29
CA GLY A 142 4.25 -0.92 27.22
C GLY A 142 3.39 -1.80 26.31
N SER A 143 2.49 -1.23 25.55
CA SER A 143 1.69 -1.89 24.51
C SER A 143 2.01 -1.31 23.14
N SER A 144 1.61 -2.01 22.07
CA SER A 144 1.77 -1.51 20.72
C SER A 144 0.44 -1.11 20.11
N ALA A 145 0.46 -0.03 19.31
CA ALA A 145 -0.72 0.53 18.69
C ALA A 145 -0.43 0.93 17.24
N LEU A 146 -1.44 0.82 16.38
CA LEU A 146 -1.44 1.39 15.05
C LEU A 146 -2.32 2.63 15.07
N HIS A 147 -1.75 3.79 14.73
CA HIS A 147 -2.47 5.04 14.54
C HIS A 147 -2.54 5.41 13.07
N PHE A 148 -3.45 6.30 12.75
CA PHE A 148 -3.59 6.85 11.41
C PHE A 148 -3.67 8.37 11.46
N MET A 149 -2.83 9.04 10.69
CA MET A 149 -2.89 10.47 10.49
C MET A 149 -3.49 10.75 9.10
N VAL A 150 -4.67 11.33 9.06
CA VAL A 150 -5.39 11.64 7.83
C VAL A 150 -4.62 12.69 7.03
N ASP A 151 -4.58 12.54 5.71
CA ASP A 151 -3.99 13.56 4.83
C ASP A 151 -5.00 14.68 4.53
N ASP A 152 -5.46 15.35 5.57
CA ASP A 152 -6.28 16.54 5.52
C ASP A 152 -5.47 17.78 5.93
N ALA A 153 -6.08 18.97 5.84
CA ALA A 153 -5.41 20.23 6.20
C ALA A 153 -5.00 20.29 7.67
N GLU A 154 -5.74 19.62 8.56
CA GLU A 154 -5.53 19.62 10.01
C GLU A 154 -4.63 18.47 10.46
N LYS A 155 -4.33 17.52 9.55
CA LYS A 155 -3.61 16.27 9.88
C LYS A 155 -4.29 15.57 11.06
N THR A 156 -5.61 15.33 10.91
CA THR A 156 -6.45 14.65 11.89
C THR A 156 -5.82 13.32 12.33
N PHE A 157 -5.70 13.13 13.64
CA PHE A 157 -5.01 11.98 14.21
C PHE A 157 -6.01 11.00 14.84
N ILE A 158 -6.08 9.78 14.29
CA ILE A 158 -6.96 8.71 14.75
C ILE A 158 -6.14 7.66 15.49
N LYS A 159 -6.41 7.48 16.77
CA LYS A 159 -5.67 6.55 17.64
C LYS A 159 -6.21 5.12 17.56
N ASN A 160 -5.32 4.16 17.77
CA ASN A 160 -5.63 2.75 18.02
C ASN A 160 -6.54 2.11 16.97
N VAL A 161 -6.29 2.43 15.68
CA VAL A 161 -7.17 2.02 14.57
C VAL A 161 -7.27 0.50 14.41
N PHE A 162 -6.20 -0.25 14.76
CA PHE A 162 -6.23 -1.71 14.75
C PHE A 162 -7.11 -2.25 15.88
N GLU A 163 -6.87 -1.84 17.13
CA GLU A 163 -7.65 -2.30 18.30
C GLU A 163 -9.13 -1.92 18.16
N ALA A 164 -9.42 -0.70 17.69
CA ALA A 164 -10.80 -0.25 17.45
C ALA A 164 -11.54 -1.10 16.41
N ALA A 165 -10.84 -1.56 15.37
CA ALA A 165 -11.45 -2.35 14.29
C ALA A 165 -11.56 -3.85 14.62
N ASN A 166 -10.65 -4.39 15.46
CA ASN A 166 -10.49 -5.83 15.66
C ASN A 166 -10.78 -6.31 17.09
N GLY A 167 -10.82 -5.39 18.08
CA GLY A 167 -11.07 -5.73 19.49
C GLY A 167 -9.88 -6.37 20.20
N GLU A 168 -8.70 -6.38 19.57
CA GLU A 168 -7.46 -6.94 20.11
C GLU A 168 -6.28 -5.98 19.89
N LYS A 169 -5.20 -6.14 20.65
CA LYS A 169 -3.99 -5.33 20.54
C LYS A 169 -2.95 -5.99 19.66
N LEU A 170 -2.13 -5.18 19.01
CA LEU A 170 -0.93 -5.67 18.34
C LEU A 170 0.09 -6.18 19.35
N VAL A 171 0.69 -7.33 19.05
CA VAL A 171 1.72 -7.96 19.89
C VAL A 171 3.02 -7.99 19.10
N HIS A 172 4.06 -7.33 19.62
CA HIS A 172 5.41 -7.22 19.05
C HIS A 172 5.43 -6.85 17.55
N PRO A 173 4.75 -5.79 17.11
CA PRO A 173 4.81 -5.37 15.72
C PRO A 173 6.18 -4.76 15.40
N THR A 174 6.65 -4.99 14.19
CA THR A 174 7.97 -4.58 13.73
C THR A 174 7.94 -3.58 12.58
N ARG A 175 6.98 -3.75 11.65
CA ARG A 175 6.86 -2.95 10.43
C ARG A 175 5.41 -2.81 9.99
N VAL A 176 5.14 -1.73 9.27
CA VAL A 176 3.85 -1.53 8.59
C VAL A 176 4.08 -1.15 7.12
N TYR A 177 3.24 -1.68 6.24
CA TYR A 177 3.28 -1.43 4.80
C TYR A 177 1.89 -1.15 4.26
N ALA A 178 1.77 -0.13 3.42
CA ALA A 178 0.61 0.06 2.57
C ALA A 178 0.85 -0.65 1.23
N LEU A 179 0.29 -1.84 1.07
CA LEU A 179 0.46 -2.63 -0.13
C LEU A 179 -0.40 -2.04 -1.25
N ASN A 180 0.27 -1.54 -2.28
CA ASN A 180 -0.38 -1.01 -3.47
C ASN A 180 0.02 -1.86 -4.68
N PRO A 181 -0.65 -2.98 -4.92
CA PRO A 181 -0.33 -3.90 -6.00
C PRO A 181 -0.57 -3.25 -7.37
N ASN A 182 -0.26 -4.02 -8.41
CA ASN A 182 -0.46 -3.63 -9.79
C ASN A 182 -1.88 -3.03 -9.99
N LYS A 183 -1.98 -1.93 -10.76
CA LYS A 183 -3.23 -1.24 -11.10
C LYS A 183 -4.35 -2.15 -11.67
N TYR A 184 -3.98 -3.33 -12.15
CA TYR A 184 -4.93 -4.33 -12.68
C TYR A 184 -5.55 -5.22 -11.60
N GLN A 185 -5.09 -5.10 -10.34
CA GLN A 185 -5.55 -5.92 -9.21
C GLN A 185 -5.86 -5.03 -7.98
N PRO A 186 -6.79 -4.06 -8.11
CA PRO A 186 -7.07 -3.11 -7.03
C PRO A 186 -7.60 -3.78 -5.75
N GLN A 187 -8.21 -4.98 -5.87
CA GLN A 187 -8.68 -5.78 -4.74
C GLN A 187 -7.55 -6.30 -3.84
N MET A 188 -6.30 -6.24 -4.31
CA MET A 188 -5.14 -6.66 -3.51
C MET A 188 -4.53 -5.51 -2.68
N LYS A 189 -5.17 -4.33 -2.66
CA LYS A 189 -4.77 -3.26 -1.74
C LYS A 189 -5.02 -3.70 -0.31
N GLU A 190 -3.99 -3.70 0.50
CA GLU A 190 -4.04 -4.11 1.91
C GLU A 190 -3.06 -3.26 2.73
N VAL A 191 -3.29 -3.20 4.03
CA VAL A 191 -2.27 -2.78 4.99
C VAL A 191 -1.69 -4.03 5.62
N LEU A 192 -0.38 -4.19 5.55
CA LEU A 192 0.34 -5.31 6.17
C LEU A 192 1.07 -4.81 7.41
N VAL A 193 0.73 -5.37 8.56
CA VAL A 193 1.49 -5.18 9.81
C VAL A 193 2.27 -6.45 10.07
N LEU A 194 3.59 -6.37 10.08
CA LEU A 194 4.47 -7.48 10.44
C LEU A 194 4.69 -7.51 11.95
N CYS A 195 4.71 -8.70 12.52
CA CYS A 195 4.89 -8.92 13.95
C CYS A 195 5.87 -10.06 14.22
N GLU A 196 6.50 -10.04 15.40
CA GLU A 196 7.27 -11.16 15.96
C GLU A 196 6.40 -11.90 16.97
N ASN A 197 5.48 -12.71 16.47
CA ASN A 197 4.53 -13.49 17.27
C ASN A 197 4.04 -14.73 16.51
N GLU A 198 3.10 -15.46 17.08
CA GLU A 198 2.54 -16.69 16.50
C GLU A 198 1.76 -16.47 15.20
N THR A 199 1.26 -15.25 14.94
CA THR A 199 0.54 -14.93 13.71
C THR A 199 1.46 -14.41 12.60
N GLY A 200 2.67 -13.98 12.93
CA GLY A 200 3.60 -13.28 12.03
C GLY A 200 3.13 -11.90 11.58
N GLY A 201 1.92 -11.49 11.98
CA GLY A 201 1.31 -10.22 11.62
C GLY A 201 -0.06 -10.35 10.96
N TYR A 202 -0.55 -9.25 10.39
CA TYR A 202 -1.92 -9.13 9.91
C TYR A 202 -2.00 -8.43 8.55
N PHE A 203 -2.84 -8.94 7.66
CA PHE A 203 -3.31 -8.24 6.47
C PHE A 203 -4.64 -7.57 6.79
N LEU A 204 -4.67 -6.25 6.74
CA LEU A 204 -5.83 -5.44 7.07
C LEU A 204 -6.50 -4.90 5.81
N ASN A 205 -7.82 -4.78 5.87
CA ASN A 205 -8.56 -4.03 4.88
C ASN A 205 -8.12 -2.55 4.93
N PRO A 206 -7.71 -1.93 3.81
CA PRO A 206 -7.08 -0.61 3.82
C PRO A 206 -8.02 0.55 4.18
N VAL A 207 -9.34 0.31 4.18
CA VAL A 207 -10.35 1.36 4.41
C VAL A 207 -11.15 1.16 5.69
N SER A 208 -11.05 -0.01 6.35
CA SER A 208 -11.70 -0.28 7.64
C SER A 208 -10.72 -0.65 8.74
N MET A 209 -9.46 -0.93 8.41
CA MET A 209 -8.41 -1.45 9.30
C MET A 209 -8.76 -2.79 9.97
N LYS A 210 -9.81 -3.46 9.47
CA LYS A 210 -10.20 -4.79 9.94
C LYS A 210 -9.26 -5.85 9.38
N SER A 211 -8.84 -6.77 10.22
CA SER A 211 -8.02 -7.91 9.81
C SER A 211 -8.82 -8.85 8.89
N ASN A 212 -8.27 -9.11 7.71
CA ASN A 212 -8.82 -10.08 6.76
C ASN A 212 -8.24 -11.47 7.03
N ARG A 213 -6.96 -11.54 7.40
CA ARG A 213 -6.21 -12.77 7.69
C ARG A 213 -4.89 -12.45 8.40
N THR A 214 -4.31 -13.44 9.05
CA THR A 214 -2.94 -13.38 9.60
C THR A 214 -1.90 -13.67 8.51
N VAL A 215 -0.65 -13.31 8.77
CA VAL A 215 0.47 -13.67 7.88
C VAL A 215 0.63 -15.19 7.84
N GLU A 216 0.56 -15.87 8.97
CA GLU A 216 0.62 -17.33 9.06
C GLU A 216 -0.47 -17.99 8.18
N SER A 217 -1.73 -17.56 8.28
CA SER A 217 -2.84 -18.13 7.51
C SER A 217 -2.76 -17.81 6.00
N ALA A 218 -2.02 -16.78 5.61
CA ALA A 218 -1.82 -16.40 4.22
C ALA A 218 -0.73 -17.20 3.49
N ILE A 219 0.04 -18.01 4.20
CA ILE A 219 1.16 -18.78 3.65
C ILE A 219 0.75 -20.26 3.55
N THR A 220 0.93 -20.84 2.37
CA THR A 220 0.46 -22.20 2.07
C THR A 220 1.20 -23.27 2.92
N PHE A 221 2.49 -23.05 3.19
CA PHE A 221 3.32 -23.95 3.99
C PHE A 221 4.24 -23.14 4.91
N MET A 222 3.76 -22.83 6.10
CA MET A 222 4.60 -22.22 7.12
C MET A 222 5.47 -23.29 7.80
N PRO A 223 6.74 -22.96 8.09
CA PRO A 223 7.54 -23.80 8.99
C PRO A 223 6.84 -23.93 10.35
N GLU A 224 6.89 -25.12 10.94
CA GLU A 224 6.37 -25.38 12.28
C GLU A 224 7.23 -24.69 13.34
N THR A 225 7.00 -23.39 13.54
CA THR A 225 7.66 -22.62 14.61
C THR A 225 6.58 -21.89 15.40
N GLY A 226 6.73 -21.79 16.71
CA GLY A 226 5.73 -21.13 17.56
C GLY A 226 5.69 -19.62 17.41
N ILE A 227 6.81 -18.98 16.99
CA ILE A 227 6.92 -17.53 16.81
C ILE A 227 7.57 -17.24 15.46
N TYR A 228 6.90 -16.42 14.66
CA TYR A 228 7.40 -15.99 13.36
C TYR A 228 8.05 -14.61 13.46
N SER A 229 9.32 -14.52 13.08
CA SER A 229 10.03 -13.24 12.95
C SER A 229 9.82 -12.69 11.55
N SER A 230 8.76 -11.91 11.37
CA SER A 230 8.44 -11.27 10.10
C SER A 230 9.23 -9.97 9.97
N LYS A 231 10.11 -9.88 8.97
CA LYS A 231 11.12 -8.81 8.90
C LYS A 231 10.89 -7.81 7.78
N LEU A 232 10.49 -8.26 6.60
CA LEU A 232 10.47 -7.41 5.42
C LEU A 232 9.41 -7.86 4.40
N HIS A 233 8.70 -6.88 3.83
CA HIS A 233 7.94 -7.02 2.60
C HIS A 233 8.56 -6.17 1.50
N VAL A 234 8.68 -6.71 0.30
CA VAL A 234 9.16 -5.98 -0.88
C VAL A 234 8.39 -6.39 -2.12
N ALA A 235 7.88 -5.39 -2.85
CA ALA A 235 7.32 -5.59 -4.18
C ALA A 235 8.43 -5.58 -5.25
N SER A 236 8.30 -6.40 -6.28
CA SER A 236 9.19 -6.32 -7.44
C SER A 236 9.02 -4.98 -8.16
N THR A 237 10.04 -4.55 -8.91
CA THR A 237 9.99 -3.30 -9.70
C THR A 237 8.83 -3.26 -10.69
N SER A 238 8.45 -4.40 -11.24
CA SER A 238 7.27 -4.55 -12.11
C SER A 238 5.95 -4.64 -11.34
N ARG A 239 6.00 -4.69 -9.98
CA ARG A 239 4.84 -4.95 -9.11
C ARG A 239 4.03 -6.19 -9.51
N SER A 240 4.69 -7.17 -10.09
CA SER A 240 4.08 -8.43 -10.51
C SER A 240 4.32 -9.59 -9.54
N VAL A 241 5.30 -9.43 -8.66
CA VAL A 241 5.66 -10.40 -7.61
C VAL A 241 5.98 -9.62 -6.33
N ASP A 242 5.48 -10.09 -5.21
CA ASP A 242 5.86 -9.64 -3.87
C ASP A 242 6.72 -10.70 -3.19
N TYR A 243 7.62 -10.23 -2.34
CA TYR A 243 8.47 -11.06 -1.48
C TYR A 243 8.25 -10.71 -0.02
N LEU A 244 8.26 -11.73 0.82
CA LEU A 244 8.13 -11.61 2.25
C LEU A 244 9.25 -12.41 2.91
N ILE A 245 9.95 -11.81 3.86
CA ILE A 245 11.01 -12.46 4.63
C ILE A 245 10.49 -12.73 6.03
N ILE A 246 10.36 -14.00 6.38
CA ILE A 246 9.88 -14.49 7.68
C ILE A 246 10.84 -15.56 8.16
N SER A 247 11.28 -15.47 9.42
CA SER A 247 12.20 -16.43 10.05
C SER A 247 13.41 -16.75 9.16
N ASN A 248 13.97 -15.70 8.53
CA ASN A 248 15.11 -15.73 7.60
C ASN A 248 14.88 -16.48 6.27
N GLN A 249 13.66 -16.87 5.97
CA GLN A 249 13.28 -17.50 4.71
C GLN A 249 12.51 -16.54 3.80
N VAL A 250 12.64 -16.73 2.49
CA VAL A 250 11.98 -15.91 1.47
C VAL A 250 10.73 -16.61 0.96
N PHE A 251 9.62 -15.90 1.02
CA PHE A 251 8.34 -16.31 0.46
C PHE A 251 7.97 -15.39 -0.70
N LYS A 252 7.22 -15.87 -1.68
CA LYS A 252 6.75 -15.05 -2.81
C LYS A 252 5.28 -15.27 -3.10
N ARG A 253 4.65 -14.27 -3.73
CA ARG A 253 3.33 -14.39 -4.35
C ARG A 253 3.30 -13.65 -5.69
N GLY A 254 2.52 -14.14 -6.66
CA GLY A 254 2.28 -13.47 -7.93
C GLY A 254 1.13 -12.47 -7.82
N THR A 255 1.42 -11.18 -7.80
CA THR A 255 0.42 -10.11 -7.63
C THR A 255 -0.35 -9.79 -8.90
N ASN A 256 0.26 -9.95 -10.07
CA ASN A 256 -0.43 -9.72 -11.34
C ASN A 256 -1.51 -10.77 -11.66
N MET A 257 -1.48 -11.92 -10.99
CA MET A 257 -2.50 -12.97 -11.10
C MET A 257 -3.56 -12.89 -10.00
N GLY A 258 -3.49 -11.89 -9.11
CA GLY A 258 -4.42 -11.76 -8.00
C GLY A 258 -4.21 -12.81 -6.90
N ALA A 259 -3.03 -13.42 -6.80
CA ALA A 259 -2.75 -14.39 -5.76
C ALA A 259 -2.79 -13.73 -4.38
N MET A 260 -3.72 -14.17 -3.55
CA MET A 260 -3.87 -13.69 -2.17
C MET A 260 -3.02 -14.46 -1.19
N THR A 261 -2.61 -15.68 -1.54
CA THR A 261 -1.76 -16.56 -0.72
C THR A 261 -0.31 -16.51 -1.18
N TRP A 262 0.58 -16.75 -0.25
CA TRP A 262 2.00 -16.87 -0.47
C TRP A 262 2.38 -18.34 -0.69
N ASP A 263 3.34 -18.58 -1.57
CA ASP A 263 3.87 -19.92 -1.82
C ASP A 263 4.63 -20.45 -0.58
N ALA A 264 5.08 -21.71 -0.65
CA ALA A 264 6.05 -22.27 0.29
C ALA A 264 7.38 -21.48 0.29
N PRO A 265 8.22 -21.62 1.33
CA PRO A 265 9.55 -21.02 1.33
C PRO A 265 10.30 -21.36 0.05
N MET A 266 10.96 -20.37 -0.52
CA MET A 266 11.76 -20.57 -1.73
C MET A 266 12.97 -21.46 -1.42
N VAL A 267 13.26 -22.40 -2.29
CA VAL A 267 14.39 -23.32 -2.15
C VAL A 267 15.59 -22.86 -2.97
N VAL A 268 16.79 -23.21 -2.52
CA VAL A 268 18.04 -23.06 -3.26
C VAL A 268 18.42 -24.41 -3.90
N VAL A 269 18.71 -24.43 -5.19
CA VAL A 269 19.00 -25.69 -5.93
C VAL A 269 20.46 -25.92 -6.24
N GLU A 270 21.32 -24.91 -6.05
CA GLU A 270 22.77 -25.02 -6.32
C GLU A 270 23.57 -24.63 -5.06
N GLY A 271 24.59 -25.42 -4.73
CA GLY A 271 25.43 -25.22 -3.55
C GLY A 271 24.72 -25.58 -2.24
N ALA A 272 25.00 -24.88 -1.15
CA ALA A 272 24.34 -25.08 0.12
C ALA A 272 22.85 -24.76 -0.01
N THR A 273 22.00 -25.68 0.40
CA THR A 273 20.53 -25.55 0.30
C THR A 273 19.92 -24.74 1.44
N GLU A 274 20.56 -24.76 2.59
CA GLU A 274 20.19 -23.89 3.73
C GLU A 274 20.69 -22.48 3.48
N TYR A 275 19.88 -21.48 3.87
CA TYR A 275 20.20 -20.08 3.75
C TYR A 275 19.55 -19.27 4.86
N GLN A 276 20.05 -18.08 5.12
CA GLN A 276 19.46 -17.11 6.04
C GLN A 276 19.49 -15.72 5.41
N ILE A 277 18.30 -15.18 5.15
CA ILE A 277 18.13 -13.80 4.69
C ILE A 277 17.66 -12.95 5.89
N GLY A 278 18.46 -11.97 6.27
CA GLY A 278 18.06 -10.97 7.27
C GLY A 278 17.01 -10.00 6.71
N THR A 279 17.42 -8.76 6.49
CA THR A 279 16.61 -7.76 5.75
C THR A 279 17.18 -7.48 4.37
N GLY A 280 18.17 -8.27 3.93
CA GLY A 280 19.02 -8.03 2.79
C GLY A 280 18.36 -8.35 1.46
N MET A 281 17.77 -7.34 0.82
CA MET A 281 17.30 -7.47 -0.55
C MET A 281 17.62 -6.21 -1.36
N VAL A 282 18.09 -6.41 -2.58
CA VAL A 282 18.28 -5.37 -3.58
C VAL A 282 17.50 -5.71 -4.82
N GLN A 283 16.74 -4.76 -5.35
CA GLN A 283 16.12 -4.91 -6.66
C GLN A 283 17.17 -4.73 -7.76
N SER A 284 17.16 -5.63 -8.76
CA SER A 284 17.88 -5.44 -10.00
C SER A 284 16.92 -5.60 -11.17
N THR A 285 17.33 -5.21 -12.37
CA THR A 285 16.51 -5.40 -13.57
C THR A 285 16.37 -6.87 -13.94
N SER A 286 17.29 -7.73 -13.49
CA SER A 286 17.23 -9.19 -13.67
C SER A 286 16.41 -9.91 -12.62
N GLY A 287 15.95 -9.20 -11.58
CA GLY A 287 15.18 -9.70 -10.44
C GLY A 287 15.78 -9.30 -9.11
N PRO A 288 15.14 -9.67 -8.00
CA PRO A 288 15.65 -9.40 -6.66
C PRO A 288 16.89 -10.24 -6.38
N ALA A 289 17.85 -9.62 -5.71
CA ALA A 289 19.06 -10.23 -5.16
C ALA A 289 19.01 -10.17 -3.63
N PHE A 290 19.21 -11.31 -2.99
CA PHE A 290 19.17 -11.48 -1.54
C PHE A 290 20.57 -11.79 -1.03
N TYR A 291 20.99 -11.16 0.06
CA TYR A 291 22.22 -11.51 0.73
C TYR A 291 21.98 -12.66 1.72
N ASP A 292 22.60 -13.80 1.49
CA ASP A 292 22.58 -14.97 2.37
C ASP A 292 23.65 -14.84 3.45
N GLU A 293 23.22 -14.42 4.65
CA GLU A 293 24.11 -14.17 5.79
C GLU A 293 24.77 -15.46 6.32
N LEU A 294 24.13 -16.63 6.13
CA LEU A 294 24.65 -17.90 6.58
C LEU A 294 25.88 -18.32 5.75
N ASN A 295 25.80 -18.18 4.44
CA ASN A 295 26.83 -18.67 3.52
C ASN A 295 27.69 -17.55 2.91
N GLY A 296 27.42 -16.27 3.22
CA GLY A 296 28.18 -15.13 2.70
C GLY A 296 28.11 -14.98 1.18
N ARG A 297 26.94 -15.13 0.58
CA ARG A 297 26.73 -15.16 -0.88
C ARG A 297 25.48 -14.39 -1.28
N ILE A 298 25.34 -14.12 -2.58
CA ILE A 298 24.14 -13.53 -3.16
C ILE A 298 23.28 -14.61 -3.81
N LEU A 299 22.00 -14.64 -3.43
CA LEU A 299 20.97 -15.46 -4.05
C LEU A 299 20.07 -14.55 -4.91
N VAL A 300 19.69 -15.01 -6.10
CA VAL A 300 18.85 -14.26 -7.03
C VAL A 300 17.64 -15.07 -7.47
N HIS A 301 16.55 -14.39 -7.74
CA HIS A 301 15.34 -14.95 -8.32
C HIS A 301 14.98 -14.22 -9.61
N SER A 302 14.68 -14.97 -10.67
CA SER A 302 14.20 -14.35 -11.90
C SER A 302 12.77 -13.82 -11.72
N ASN A 303 12.53 -12.58 -12.10
CA ASN A 303 11.29 -11.82 -11.88
C ASN A 303 10.10 -12.31 -12.71
N THR A 304 10.02 -13.60 -13.05
CA THR A 304 8.93 -14.14 -13.86
C THR A 304 7.84 -14.72 -12.98
N VAL A 305 6.64 -14.20 -13.13
CA VAL A 305 5.43 -14.60 -12.38
C VAL A 305 5.10 -16.07 -12.51
N TRP A 306 5.32 -16.61 -13.71
CA TRP A 306 5.02 -17.98 -14.06
C TRP A 306 6.01 -18.99 -13.49
N ASN A 307 7.11 -18.50 -12.93
CA ASN A 307 8.21 -19.35 -12.57
C ASN A 307 8.15 -19.71 -11.09
N LYS A 308 7.88 -20.99 -10.80
CA LYS A 308 8.26 -21.61 -9.53
C LYS A 308 9.79 -21.76 -9.45
N ALA A 309 10.53 -20.85 -10.10
CA ALA A 309 11.96 -20.90 -10.15
C ALA A 309 12.51 -20.79 -8.72
N PRO A 310 13.46 -21.62 -8.38
CA PRO A 310 14.15 -21.55 -7.10
C PRO A 310 15.07 -20.32 -7.05
N LEU A 311 15.54 -20.01 -5.86
CA LEU A 311 16.67 -19.11 -5.68
C LEU A 311 17.92 -19.74 -6.31
N LYS A 312 18.67 -18.92 -7.03
CA LYS A 312 19.94 -19.32 -7.65
C LYS A 312 21.07 -18.55 -7.02
N GLN A 313 22.18 -19.21 -6.86
CA GLN A 313 23.42 -18.59 -6.44
C GLN A 313 23.97 -17.69 -7.56
N LEU A 314 24.27 -16.43 -7.23
CA LEU A 314 24.91 -15.53 -8.17
C LEU A 314 26.38 -15.91 -8.28
N LYS A 315 26.87 -16.12 -9.51
CA LYS A 315 28.26 -16.50 -9.80
C LYS A 315 28.99 -15.31 -10.38
N THR A 316 30.23 -15.10 -9.96
CA THR A 316 31.14 -14.16 -10.58
C THR A 316 31.99 -14.90 -11.61
N GLU A 317 32.11 -14.39 -12.84
CA GLU A 317 32.98 -14.98 -13.85
C GLU A 317 34.45 -14.81 -13.45
N ALA A 318 35.32 -15.75 -13.85
CA ALA A 318 36.72 -15.76 -13.44
C ALA A 318 37.49 -14.48 -13.83
N GLY A 319 37.10 -13.83 -14.93
CA GLY A 319 37.67 -12.53 -15.35
C GLY A 319 37.20 -11.32 -14.54
N ASP A 320 36.14 -11.49 -13.74
CA ASP A 320 35.47 -10.42 -12.99
C ASP A 320 35.69 -10.54 -11.47
N LEU A 321 36.62 -11.39 -11.03
CA LEU A 321 36.95 -11.61 -9.60
C LEU A 321 37.87 -10.53 -9.02
N ASN A 322 38.02 -9.39 -9.66
CA ASN A 322 39.01 -8.38 -9.30
C ASN A 322 38.81 -7.77 -7.89
N TYR A 323 37.56 -7.74 -7.42
CA TYR A 323 37.22 -7.11 -6.13
C TYR A 323 36.70 -8.11 -5.11
N PHE A 324 35.82 -9.01 -5.50
CA PHE A 324 35.24 -10.05 -4.65
C PHE A 324 34.49 -11.09 -5.49
N ASP A 325 34.24 -12.26 -4.88
CA ASP A 325 33.36 -13.27 -5.44
C ASP A 325 31.95 -13.12 -4.86
N CYS A 326 30.94 -12.89 -5.71
CA CYS A 326 29.52 -12.79 -5.29
C CYS A 326 29.01 -14.06 -4.61
N ASN A 327 29.72 -15.18 -4.80
CA ASN A 327 29.45 -16.46 -4.20
C ASN A 327 30.20 -16.71 -2.89
N ASN A 328 31.18 -15.85 -2.58
CA ASN A 328 31.99 -15.94 -1.37
C ASN A 328 32.38 -14.53 -0.90
N MET A 329 31.43 -13.79 -0.36
CA MET A 329 31.64 -12.43 0.18
C MET A 329 32.14 -12.46 1.62
N GLY A 330 32.27 -13.64 2.22
CA GLY A 330 32.65 -13.86 3.61
C GLY A 330 31.44 -14.04 4.53
N THR A 331 31.61 -14.90 5.54
CA THR A 331 30.62 -15.17 6.58
C THR A 331 30.70 -14.13 7.71
N GLY A 332 29.67 -14.07 8.56
CA GLY A 332 29.62 -13.13 9.70
C GLY A 332 29.33 -11.69 9.32
N MET A 333 28.94 -11.43 8.08
CA MET A 333 28.45 -10.14 7.62
C MET A 333 26.94 -10.01 7.87
N GLU A 334 26.50 -8.80 8.20
CA GLU A 334 25.08 -8.45 8.20
C GLU A 334 24.79 -7.42 7.10
N TYR A 335 23.61 -7.49 6.53
CA TYR A 335 23.15 -6.52 5.55
C TYR A 335 22.56 -5.29 6.24
N LEU A 336 22.99 -4.10 5.84
CA LEU A 336 22.51 -2.83 6.38
C LEU A 336 21.55 -2.12 5.41
N ALA A 337 21.96 -2.00 4.14
CA ALA A 337 21.20 -1.32 3.10
C ALA A 337 21.63 -1.76 1.71
N GLY A 338 20.85 -1.40 0.70
CA GLY A 338 21.21 -1.59 -0.70
C GLY A 338 20.22 -0.93 -1.64
N GLY A 339 20.61 -0.80 -2.90
CA GLY A 339 19.79 -0.15 -3.91
C GLY A 339 20.38 -0.26 -5.31
N LEU A 340 19.68 0.35 -6.27
CA LEU A 340 20.15 0.49 -7.65
C LEU A 340 21.11 1.66 -7.78
N LEU A 341 22.16 1.52 -8.61
CA LEU A 341 23.07 2.59 -8.98
C LEU A 341 22.73 3.23 -10.32
N SER A 342 22.37 2.42 -11.29
CA SER A 342 22.09 2.89 -12.65
C SER A 342 21.09 1.99 -13.38
N ALA A 343 20.71 2.43 -14.61
CA ALA A 343 19.89 1.62 -15.52
C ALA A 343 20.61 0.38 -16.08
N ASN A 344 21.92 0.24 -15.85
CA ASN A 344 22.76 -0.83 -16.40
C ASN A 344 22.84 -2.07 -15.48
N ASN A 345 21.81 -2.37 -14.72
CA ASN A 345 21.79 -3.50 -13.78
C ASN A 345 22.81 -3.41 -12.64
N GLU A 346 23.36 -2.22 -12.40
CA GLU A 346 24.28 -1.99 -11.30
C GLU A 346 23.50 -1.74 -10.01
N CYS A 347 23.88 -2.44 -8.97
CA CYS A 347 23.35 -2.28 -7.62
C CYS A 347 24.49 -2.22 -6.62
N TRP A 348 24.15 -1.82 -5.41
CA TRP A 348 25.07 -1.79 -4.30
C TRP A 348 24.46 -2.47 -3.08
N MET A 349 25.31 -3.05 -2.25
CA MET A 349 24.98 -3.58 -0.95
C MET A 349 25.95 -3.05 0.07
N LEU A 350 25.43 -2.61 1.20
CA LEU A 350 26.20 -2.21 2.36
C LEU A 350 26.17 -3.34 3.38
N LEU A 351 27.29 -3.95 3.63
CA LEU A 351 27.44 -5.04 4.58
C LEU A 351 28.39 -4.63 5.71
N ARG A 352 28.10 -5.10 6.93
CA ARG A 352 28.92 -4.86 8.11
C ARG A 352 29.42 -6.18 8.69
N GLN A 353 30.70 -6.29 8.96
CA GLN A 353 31.27 -7.42 9.67
C GLN A 353 30.89 -7.36 11.16
N LYS A 354 30.16 -8.37 11.64
CA LYS A 354 29.60 -8.39 13.01
C LYS A 354 30.65 -8.34 14.11
N GLU A 355 31.83 -8.96 13.88
CA GLU A 355 32.90 -9.00 14.86
C GLU A 355 33.68 -7.69 14.97
N THR A 356 33.99 -7.07 13.85
CA THR A 356 34.85 -5.88 13.79
C THR A 356 34.06 -4.59 13.67
N MET A 357 32.77 -4.66 13.41
CA MET A 357 31.89 -3.54 13.07
C MET A 357 32.31 -2.77 11.81
N GLN A 358 33.29 -3.29 11.04
CA GLN A 358 33.74 -2.68 9.80
C GLN A 358 32.69 -2.83 8.71
N SER A 359 32.29 -1.73 8.12
CA SER A 359 31.32 -1.69 7.02
C SER A 359 32.01 -1.60 5.66
N TYR A 360 31.42 -2.27 4.68
CA TYR A 360 31.90 -2.30 3.31
C TYR A 360 30.75 -2.02 2.33
N LEU A 361 31.00 -1.16 1.36
CA LEU A 361 30.13 -0.97 0.20
C LEU A 361 30.60 -1.92 -0.91
N TYR A 362 29.69 -2.78 -1.34
CA TYR A 362 29.87 -3.66 -2.50
C TYR A 362 29.08 -3.10 -3.68
N LYS A 363 29.72 -2.91 -4.83
CA LYS A 363 29.08 -2.52 -6.09
C LYS A 363 29.11 -3.72 -7.03
N ILE A 364 27.94 -4.05 -7.62
CA ILE A 364 27.73 -5.29 -8.36
C ILE A 364 26.90 -4.98 -9.58
N ARG A 365 27.24 -5.56 -10.72
CA ARG A 365 26.40 -5.59 -11.91
C ARG A 365 25.79 -6.99 -12.04
N ILE A 366 24.46 -7.10 -12.06
CA ILE A 366 23.76 -8.36 -12.23
C ILE A 366 23.27 -8.45 -13.66
N THR A 367 23.92 -9.29 -14.47
CA THR A 367 23.66 -9.44 -15.92
C THR A 367 22.59 -10.46 -16.23
N SER A 368 22.43 -11.46 -15.36
CA SER A 368 21.38 -12.48 -15.45
C SER A 368 21.05 -13.04 -14.07
N ALA A 369 20.04 -13.89 -13.97
CA ALA A 369 19.62 -14.51 -12.71
C ALA A 369 20.68 -15.43 -12.07
N ASN A 370 21.87 -15.59 -12.65
CA ASN A 370 22.94 -16.39 -12.09
C ASN A 370 24.35 -15.87 -12.38
N GLN A 371 24.47 -14.67 -12.97
CA GLN A 371 25.78 -14.08 -13.27
C GLN A 371 25.84 -12.63 -12.78
N GLY A 372 26.93 -12.31 -12.08
CA GLY A 372 27.24 -10.99 -11.57
C GLY A 372 28.70 -10.64 -11.78
N THR A 373 28.97 -9.36 -11.99
CA THR A 373 30.31 -8.78 -12.08
C THR A 373 30.58 -7.95 -10.83
N SER A 374 31.68 -8.23 -10.13
CA SER A 374 32.13 -7.40 -9.02
C SER A 374 32.73 -6.10 -9.57
N LEU A 375 32.22 -4.95 -9.12
CA LEU A 375 32.65 -3.64 -9.60
C LEU A 375 33.54 -2.90 -8.60
N ALA A 376 33.26 -3.03 -7.29
CA ALA A 376 34.05 -2.45 -6.22
C ALA A 376 33.72 -3.08 -4.86
N LYS A 377 34.72 -3.12 -3.96
CA LYS A 377 34.57 -3.37 -2.53
C LYS A 377 35.30 -2.27 -1.78
N ILE A 378 34.58 -1.41 -1.09
CA ILE A 378 35.11 -0.22 -0.48
C ILE A 378 34.86 -0.25 1.02
N ALA A 379 35.91 -0.22 1.82
CA ALA A 379 35.80 -0.08 3.27
C ALA A 379 35.36 1.34 3.62
N ILE A 380 34.36 1.49 4.48
CA ILE A 380 33.95 2.78 5.01
C ILE A 380 34.70 2.99 6.30
N THR A 381 35.74 3.83 6.23
CA THR A 381 36.61 4.12 7.37
C THR A 381 36.21 5.41 8.07
N PRO A 382 36.66 5.67 9.31
CA PRO A 382 36.38 6.93 10.02
C PRO A 382 36.89 8.18 9.28
N GLU A 383 37.92 8.07 8.42
CA GLU A 383 38.40 9.19 7.61
C GLU A 383 37.42 9.56 6.50
N ILE A 384 36.66 8.54 5.98
CA ILE A 384 35.65 8.72 4.93
C ILE A 384 34.34 9.21 5.54
N ALA A 385 33.95 8.64 6.67
CA ALA A 385 32.67 8.90 7.33
C ALA A 385 32.82 8.74 8.85
N PRO A 386 33.23 9.79 9.57
CA PRO A 386 33.51 9.75 11.00
C PRO A 386 32.37 9.21 11.88
N HIS A 387 31.10 9.49 11.51
CA HIS A 387 29.93 9.10 12.31
C HIS A 387 29.28 7.80 11.83
N PHE A 388 29.80 7.15 10.80
CA PHE A 388 29.18 5.98 10.19
C PHE A 388 29.10 4.77 11.12
N ALA A 389 30.07 4.58 11.98
CA ALA A 389 30.08 3.48 12.95
C ALA A 389 28.91 3.56 13.96
N GLU A 390 28.40 4.76 14.23
CA GLU A 390 27.27 5.01 15.14
C GLU A 390 25.92 4.91 14.43
N ALA A 391 25.91 4.64 13.12
CA ALA A 391 24.67 4.61 12.34
C ALA A 391 23.75 3.46 12.75
N THR A 392 22.49 3.81 13.02
CA THR A 392 21.42 2.88 13.44
C THR A 392 20.37 2.65 12.36
N CYS A 393 20.19 3.62 11.46
CA CYS A 393 19.23 3.52 10.36
C CYS A 393 19.92 3.90 9.04
N PHE A 394 19.52 3.20 7.97
CA PHE A 394 20.04 3.42 6.63
C PHE A 394 18.87 3.50 5.65
N ALA A 395 18.96 4.38 4.66
CA ALA A 395 17.97 4.50 3.61
C ALA A 395 18.62 4.98 2.30
N SER A 396 18.00 4.66 1.20
CA SER A 396 18.28 5.22 -0.11
C SER A 396 16.96 5.44 -0.85
N LEU A 397 16.94 6.40 -1.75
CA LEU A 397 15.77 6.67 -2.58
C LEU A 397 16.08 6.27 -4.02
N ASN A 398 15.16 5.53 -4.66
CA ASN A 398 15.34 5.06 -6.04
C ASN A 398 15.61 6.20 -7.04
N ASP A 399 15.01 7.37 -6.82
CA ASP A 399 15.19 8.54 -7.69
C ASP A 399 16.52 9.28 -7.41
N MET A 400 17.13 9.06 -6.23
CA MET A 400 18.44 9.55 -5.84
C MET A 400 19.41 8.37 -5.67
N LYS A 401 19.63 7.62 -6.73
CA LYS A 401 20.35 6.34 -6.75
C LYS A 401 21.77 6.40 -6.21
N ASP A 402 22.38 7.57 -6.26
CA ASP A 402 23.76 7.79 -5.85
C ASP A 402 23.92 8.32 -4.42
N ILE A 403 22.84 8.38 -3.63
CA ILE A 403 22.91 8.89 -2.26
C ILE A 403 22.52 7.82 -1.26
N LEU A 404 23.40 7.56 -0.30
CA LEU A 404 23.14 6.82 0.92
C LEU A 404 22.83 7.82 2.04
N PHE A 405 21.69 7.67 2.67
CA PHE A 405 21.31 8.35 3.91
C PHE A 405 21.50 7.40 5.08
N TYR A 406 22.04 7.91 6.18
CA TYR A 406 22.10 7.18 7.43
C TYR A 406 21.88 8.12 8.62
N SER A 407 21.36 7.60 9.70
CA SER A 407 21.18 8.36 10.93
C SER A 407 21.93 7.71 12.07
N THR A 408 22.54 8.55 12.90
CA THR A 408 22.94 8.24 14.27
C THR A 408 21.73 8.47 15.19
N GLY A 409 21.91 8.32 16.52
CA GLY A 409 20.83 8.66 17.45
C GLY A 409 20.37 10.12 17.43
N ASN A 410 21.16 11.04 16.85
CA ASN A 410 20.91 12.49 16.92
C ASN A 410 20.95 13.21 15.58
N SER A 411 21.65 12.69 14.59
CA SER A 411 21.84 13.39 13.31
C SER A 411 21.57 12.49 12.12
N VAL A 412 21.25 13.10 10.97
CA VAL A 412 21.17 12.41 9.67
C VAL A 412 22.28 12.91 8.79
N TYR A 413 22.96 11.98 8.17
CA TYR A 413 24.07 12.20 7.24
C TYR A 413 23.73 11.66 5.86
N SER A 414 24.39 12.21 4.85
CA SER A 414 24.36 11.71 3.48
C SER A 414 25.75 11.49 2.92
N ILE A 415 25.91 10.47 2.08
CA ILE A 415 27.13 10.21 1.31
C ILE A 415 26.75 9.95 -0.14
N ALA A 416 27.41 10.63 -1.07
CA ALA A 416 27.30 10.32 -2.48
C ALA A 416 28.05 9.00 -2.79
N LEU A 417 27.33 7.98 -3.23
CA LEU A 417 27.87 6.64 -3.54
C LEU A 417 28.87 6.67 -4.70
N SER A 418 28.74 7.62 -5.62
CA SER A 418 29.70 7.85 -6.72
C SER A 418 31.06 8.35 -6.22
N SER A 419 31.07 9.05 -5.08
CA SER A 419 32.33 9.54 -4.44
C SER A 419 33.06 8.43 -3.67
N LEU A 420 32.36 7.38 -3.25
CA LEU A 420 32.95 6.20 -2.63
C LEU A 420 33.67 5.37 -3.69
N ARG A 421 35.01 5.44 -3.70
CA ARG A 421 35.90 4.73 -4.62
C ARG A 421 37.19 4.33 -3.90
N GLU A 422 37.92 3.40 -4.49
CA GLU A 422 39.20 2.96 -3.95
C GLU A 422 40.20 4.13 -3.79
N GLY A 423 40.93 4.14 -2.68
CA GLY A 423 41.94 5.15 -2.40
C GLY A 423 41.43 6.50 -1.87
N VAL A 424 40.14 6.67 -1.62
CA VAL A 424 39.59 7.85 -0.97
C VAL A 424 39.95 7.83 0.52
N THR A 425 40.48 8.97 0.99
CA THR A 425 40.88 9.17 2.40
C THR A 425 40.34 10.49 2.98
N SER A 426 39.46 11.18 2.25
CA SER A 426 38.85 12.42 2.72
C SER A 426 37.43 12.18 3.22
N ASN A 427 36.98 13.01 4.15
CA ASN A 427 35.61 12.99 4.61
C ASN A 427 34.61 13.25 3.46
N LEU A 428 33.67 12.33 3.26
CA LEU A 428 32.62 12.38 2.23
C LEU A 428 31.22 12.53 2.84
N GLU A 429 31.10 12.42 4.16
CA GLU A 429 29.78 12.58 4.78
C GLU A 429 29.38 14.06 4.89
N ALA A 430 28.12 14.33 4.71
CA ALA A 430 27.52 15.63 4.94
C ALA A 430 26.39 15.48 5.97
N GLU A 431 26.47 16.20 7.07
CA GLU A 431 25.36 16.31 8.02
C GLU A 431 24.25 17.13 7.38
N ILE A 432 23.05 16.57 7.34
CA ILE A 432 21.88 17.18 6.70
C ILE A 432 20.77 17.54 7.69
N ILE A 433 20.70 16.86 8.85
CA ILE A 433 19.80 17.18 9.96
C ILE A 433 20.58 17.04 11.27
N ASP A 434 20.51 18.05 12.12
CA ASP A 434 21.04 18.05 13.49
C ASP A 434 19.88 18.02 14.49
N GLY A 435 19.54 16.84 14.99
CA GLY A 435 18.46 16.66 15.96
C GLY A 435 18.77 17.25 17.33
N ASN A 436 20.06 17.40 17.72
CA ASN A 436 20.42 18.07 18.97
C ASN A 436 20.01 19.54 18.93
N LYS A 437 20.26 20.22 17.81
CA LYS A 437 19.83 21.60 17.59
C LYS A 437 18.31 21.73 17.62
N ASP A 438 17.63 20.77 17.05
CA ASP A 438 16.16 20.75 16.96
C ASP A 438 15.49 20.17 18.20
N GLY A 439 16.25 19.65 19.16
CA GLY A 439 15.76 19.15 20.46
C GLY A 439 15.08 17.78 20.38
N PHE A 440 15.53 16.88 19.51
CA PHE A 440 15.05 15.50 19.44
C PHE A 440 16.16 14.48 19.22
N SER A 441 15.88 13.22 19.54
CA SER A 441 16.68 12.07 19.08
C SER A 441 15.91 11.27 18.03
N ILE A 442 16.66 10.55 17.17
CA ILE A 442 16.14 9.79 16.03
C ILE A 442 16.04 8.32 16.43
N THR A 443 14.87 7.72 16.23
CA THR A 443 14.62 6.31 16.54
C THR A 443 14.33 5.46 15.30
N GLY A 444 14.10 6.10 14.16
CA GLY A 444 13.88 5.45 12.87
C GLY A 444 13.89 6.45 11.73
N MET A 445 14.16 5.98 10.51
CA MET A 445 14.25 6.82 9.32
C MET A 445 13.72 6.07 8.09
N LYS A 446 12.94 6.78 7.28
CA LYS A 446 12.60 6.40 5.90
C LYS A 446 12.89 7.56 4.95
N VAL A 447 13.24 7.23 3.72
CA VAL A 447 13.41 8.21 2.64
C VAL A 447 12.51 7.77 1.49
N ASP A 448 11.51 8.60 1.17
CA ASP A 448 10.48 8.27 0.20
C ASP A 448 10.17 9.43 -0.74
N ALA A 449 9.72 9.08 -1.94
CA ALA A 449 9.09 10.02 -2.87
C ALA A 449 7.58 10.01 -2.64
N ILE A 450 7.03 11.12 -2.18
CA ILE A 450 5.61 11.26 -1.83
C ILE A 450 4.91 12.32 -2.69
N LEU A 451 3.61 12.17 -2.89
CA LEU A 451 2.79 13.17 -3.54
C LEU A 451 2.35 14.23 -2.52
N VAL A 452 2.78 15.46 -2.73
CA VAL A 452 2.39 16.61 -1.90
C VAL A 452 1.53 17.58 -2.70
N PRO A 453 0.61 18.32 -2.06
CA PRO A 453 -0.15 19.37 -2.72
C PRO A 453 0.78 20.41 -3.36
N ALA A 454 0.47 20.80 -4.58
CA ALA A 454 1.13 21.87 -5.32
C ALA A 454 0.08 22.65 -6.12
N PRO A 455 -0.90 23.30 -5.45
CA PRO A 455 -2.01 23.96 -6.12
C PRO A 455 -1.52 25.10 -7.02
N THR A 456 -2.10 25.20 -8.21
CA THR A 456 -1.93 26.34 -9.12
C THR A 456 -3.27 27.05 -9.32
N PRO A 457 -3.29 28.30 -9.78
CA PRO A 457 -4.55 28.98 -10.07
C PRO A 457 -5.44 28.23 -11.06
N GLU A 458 -4.83 27.50 -12.01
CA GLU A 458 -5.52 26.72 -13.03
C GLU A 458 -5.92 25.32 -12.55
N ASN A 459 -5.21 24.77 -11.55
CA ASN A 459 -5.48 23.46 -10.97
C ASN A 459 -5.27 23.45 -9.45
N PRO A 460 -6.34 23.72 -8.67
CA PRO A 460 -6.28 23.73 -7.21
C PRO A 460 -5.96 22.35 -6.58
N LEU A 461 -6.13 21.26 -7.33
CA LEU A 461 -5.86 19.89 -6.90
C LEU A 461 -4.50 19.34 -7.41
N ALA A 462 -3.67 20.20 -8.01
CA ALA A 462 -2.37 19.79 -8.51
C ALA A 462 -1.49 19.24 -7.36
N THR A 463 -0.73 18.21 -7.69
CA THR A 463 0.25 17.60 -6.81
C THR A 463 1.61 17.57 -7.47
N ARG A 464 2.67 17.55 -6.68
CA ARG A 464 4.03 17.26 -7.12
C ARG A 464 4.63 16.12 -6.33
N THR A 465 5.59 15.44 -6.91
CA THR A 465 6.41 14.50 -6.15
C THR A 465 7.46 15.27 -5.35
N ALA A 466 7.46 15.09 -4.04
CA ALA A 466 8.49 15.58 -3.14
C ALA A 466 9.28 14.39 -2.59
N GLN A 467 10.59 14.53 -2.53
CA GLN A 467 11.46 13.56 -1.88
C GLN A 467 11.62 14.00 -0.43
N GLN A 468 11.35 13.10 0.52
CA GLN A 468 11.38 13.43 1.94
C GLN A 468 12.17 12.44 2.76
N VAL A 469 12.93 12.96 3.72
CA VAL A 469 13.40 12.20 4.88
C VAL A 469 12.29 12.28 5.95
N ARG A 470 11.79 11.14 6.36
CA ARG A 470 10.78 11.00 7.39
C ARG A 470 11.39 10.29 8.59
N LEU A 471 11.39 10.99 9.71
CA LEU A 471 12.02 10.54 10.94
C LEU A 471 10.97 10.12 11.96
N CYS A 472 11.20 8.97 12.61
CA CYS A 472 10.66 8.67 13.92
C CYS A 472 11.55 9.36 14.94
N ILE A 473 10.99 10.21 15.79
CA ILE A 473 11.73 11.00 16.74
C ILE A 473 11.28 10.78 18.17
N ARG A 474 12.17 11.09 19.10
CA ARG A 474 11.82 11.29 20.50
C ARG A 474 12.12 12.74 20.86
N ASP A 475 11.08 13.54 21.03
CA ASP A 475 11.16 14.97 21.23
C ASP A 475 11.48 15.29 22.71
N GLN A 476 12.61 15.95 22.93
CA GLN A 476 13.08 16.32 24.28
C GLN A 476 12.28 17.48 24.89
N ASN A 477 11.62 18.27 24.06
CA ASN A 477 10.81 19.42 24.50
C ASN A 477 9.41 19.00 25.01
N VAL A 478 9.01 17.75 24.74
CA VAL A 478 7.75 17.18 25.26
C VAL A 478 7.95 16.74 26.70
N THR A 479 7.11 17.20 27.59
CA THR A 479 7.06 16.79 29.00
C THR A 479 6.35 15.45 29.17
N GLY A 480 6.78 14.63 30.16
CA GLY A 480 6.20 13.32 30.41
C GLY A 480 6.90 12.17 29.64
N ASN A 481 6.24 11.03 29.57
CA ASN A 481 6.80 9.80 28.98
C ASN A 481 6.53 9.67 27.47
N SER A 482 5.40 10.17 26.99
CA SER A 482 4.98 10.07 25.59
C SER A 482 5.73 11.06 24.70
N LYS A 483 7.05 10.88 24.57
CA LYS A 483 7.92 11.77 23.79
C LYS A 483 8.04 11.40 22.31
N GLY A 484 7.44 10.28 21.91
CA GLY A 484 7.46 9.79 20.53
C GLY A 484 6.73 10.72 19.57
N GLY A 485 7.29 10.85 18.38
CA GLY A 485 6.79 11.73 17.35
C GLY A 485 7.42 11.47 15.98
N ILE A 486 7.09 12.34 15.04
CA ILE A 486 7.56 12.32 13.65
C ILE A 486 8.03 13.70 13.22
N ALA A 487 9.03 13.72 12.34
CA ALA A 487 9.48 14.94 11.66
C ALA A 487 9.80 14.63 10.20
N TYR A 488 9.30 15.46 9.28
CA TYR A 488 9.46 15.30 7.84
C TYR A 488 10.27 16.48 7.29
N TYR A 489 11.29 16.16 6.52
CA TYR A 489 12.16 17.13 5.86
C TYR A 489 12.13 16.90 4.35
N GLU A 490 11.99 17.95 3.57
CA GLU A 490 12.03 17.87 2.12
C GLU A 490 13.47 17.92 1.63
N LEU A 491 13.83 16.96 0.76
CA LEU A 491 15.13 16.90 0.10
C LEU A 491 15.17 17.80 -1.12
N GLY A 492 16.23 18.58 -1.25
CA GLY A 492 16.57 19.28 -2.48
C GLY A 492 17.11 18.32 -3.56
N THR A 493 17.28 18.82 -4.77
CA THR A 493 17.69 18.04 -5.95
C THR A 493 19.03 17.34 -5.84
N VAL A 494 19.91 17.76 -4.93
CA VAL A 494 21.23 17.19 -4.69
C VAL A 494 21.35 16.48 -3.33
N GLY A 495 20.23 16.14 -2.71
CA GLY A 495 20.22 15.45 -1.42
C GLY A 495 20.49 16.33 -0.20
N GLY A 496 20.64 17.65 -0.36
CA GLY A 496 20.62 18.60 0.74
C GLY A 496 19.19 18.79 1.27
N ILE A 497 19.04 19.30 2.48
CA ILE A 497 17.73 19.54 3.11
C ILE A 497 17.40 21.02 3.15
N HIS A 498 16.12 21.35 3.00
CA HIS A 498 15.58 22.63 3.44
C HIS A 498 15.66 22.70 4.97
N ALA A 499 16.17 23.82 5.51
CA ALA A 499 16.61 23.96 6.89
C ALA A 499 15.58 23.59 7.97
N ASP A 500 14.26 23.71 7.69
CA ASP A 500 13.21 23.46 8.65
C ASP A 500 12.35 22.24 8.23
N PRO A 501 11.80 21.48 9.21
CA PRO A 501 10.90 20.40 8.89
C PRO A 501 9.61 20.95 8.26
N VAL A 502 9.18 20.31 7.17
CA VAL A 502 7.87 20.62 6.54
C VAL A 502 6.70 20.18 7.41
N TYR A 503 6.94 19.24 8.30
CA TYR A 503 5.97 18.78 9.30
C TYR A 503 6.69 18.20 10.51
N ARG A 504 6.20 18.53 11.73
CA ARG A 504 6.64 17.92 12.99
C ARG A 504 5.49 17.79 13.94
N LYS A 505 5.33 16.62 14.54
CA LYS A 505 4.35 16.35 15.60
C LYS A 505 4.93 15.32 16.57
N ALA A 506 4.86 15.61 17.86
CA ALA A 506 5.33 14.71 18.90
C ALA A 506 4.35 14.71 20.10
N GLY A 507 4.60 13.86 21.08
CA GLY A 507 3.78 13.79 22.30
C GLY A 507 2.56 12.89 22.17
N PHE A 508 2.50 12.02 21.17
CA PHE A 508 1.33 11.15 20.95
C PHE A 508 1.58 9.66 21.30
N CYS A 509 2.81 9.25 21.53
CA CYS A 509 3.21 7.88 21.94
C CYS A 509 4.54 7.90 22.68
N ASP A 510 4.98 6.76 23.21
CA ASP A 510 6.29 6.65 23.87
C ASP A 510 7.42 6.56 22.82
N ARG A 511 7.19 5.78 21.75
CA ARG A 511 8.11 5.62 20.61
C ARG A 511 7.33 5.30 19.33
N VAL A 512 7.72 5.89 18.22
CA VAL A 512 7.29 5.45 16.88
C VAL A 512 8.23 4.35 16.42
N ILE A 513 7.66 3.17 16.10
CA ILE A 513 8.38 1.99 15.62
C ILE A 513 8.61 2.10 14.12
N ASP A 514 7.56 2.44 13.36
CA ASP A 514 7.60 2.53 11.90
C ASP A 514 6.54 3.50 11.36
N ILE A 515 6.80 4.03 10.18
CA ILE A 515 5.94 5.00 9.47
C ILE A 515 5.71 4.49 8.06
N GLU A 516 4.48 4.57 7.58
CA GLU A 516 4.17 4.21 6.19
C GLU A 516 3.12 5.15 5.60
N GLU A 517 3.40 5.66 4.40
CA GLU A 517 2.45 6.49 3.68
C GLU A 517 1.46 5.63 2.90
N LYS A 518 0.19 5.93 3.07
CA LYS A 518 -0.90 5.26 2.39
C LYS A 518 -1.54 6.20 1.37
N TYR A 519 -1.45 5.84 0.11
CA TYR A 519 -2.10 6.52 -1.02
C TYR A 519 -3.38 5.79 -1.43
N GLU A 520 -4.25 6.50 -2.16
CA GLU A 520 -5.47 5.94 -2.75
C GLU A 520 -5.22 4.78 -3.71
#